data_50341e797dd7bdadabb9fd474223d9c3
#
_entry.id   50341e797dd7bdadabb9fd474223d9c3
#
_cell.length_a   1.000
_cell.length_b   1.000
_cell.length_c   1.000
_cell.angle_alpha   90.00
_cell.angle_beta   90.00
_cell.angle_gamma   90.00
#
_symmetry.space_group_name_H-M   'P 1'
#
loop_
_entity.id
_entity.type
_entity.pdbx_description
1 polymer ?
#
loop_
_entity_poly.entity_id
_entity_poly.type
_entity_poly.pdbx_seq_one_letter_code
_entity_poly.pdbx_strand_id
1 'polypeptide(L)'
;MSTPDWDRRAAIAAGAFALVAARAGTTALAQSGLAVGNIRVDVAPLRASAGDPTATWVEQELPRPLAEALSGRRTPKGGTLVVRVDSLALGPNKDGRAWDNISGVATIGGIARPVRATSRYWASAIDPAMTAQSNHARVSAAVQALAFWIARDL
;
A
#
# COMPACT_ATOMS: atom_id res chain seq x y z
N MET A 1 28.98 -50.29 52.30
CA MET A 1 29.96 -49.95 51.26
C MET A 1 29.28 -49.04 50.29
N SER A 2 29.62 -47.77 50.37
CA SER A 2 29.00 -46.68 49.61
C SER A 2 29.83 -46.46 48.33
N THR A 3 29.23 -46.51 47.18
CA THR A 3 29.85 -46.06 45.95
C THR A 3 29.57 -44.56 45.72
N PRO A 4 30.56 -43.76 45.37
CA PRO A 4 30.39 -42.32 45.23
C PRO A 4 29.72 -41.97 43.89
N ASP A 5 28.74 -41.08 43.99
CA ASP A 5 28.01 -40.44 42.91
C ASP A 5 28.86 -39.31 42.31
N TRP A 6 29.59 -39.61 41.27
CA TRP A 6 30.38 -38.66 40.48
C TRP A 6 29.96 -38.75 39.03
N ASP A 7 29.78 -37.61 38.38
CA ASP A 7 29.62 -37.41 36.95
C ASP A 7 28.22 -37.30 36.36
N ARG A 8 27.38 -36.43 36.98
CA ARG A 8 26.22 -35.88 36.23
C ARG A 8 26.20 -34.36 36.06
N ARG A 9 27.31 -33.65 36.37
CA ARG A 9 27.32 -32.16 36.32
C ARG A 9 28.22 -31.54 35.24
N ALA A 10 28.81 -32.33 34.36
CA ALA A 10 29.77 -31.81 33.37
C ALA A 10 29.31 -31.84 31.92
N ALA A 11 28.03 -32.10 31.62
CA ALA A 11 27.53 -32.22 30.25
C ALA A 11 26.54 -31.13 29.81
N ILE A 12 26.39 -30.02 30.54
CA ILE A 12 25.46 -28.95 30.19
C ILE A 12 26.21 -27.59 30.10
N ALA A 13 27.23 -27.52 29.28
CA ALA A 13 27.91 -26.22 29.03
C ALA A 13 28.43 -26.05 27.58
N ALA A 14 28.03 -26.88 26.61
CA ALA A 14 28.55 -26.78 25.23
C ALA A 14 27.46 -26.61 24.16
N GLY A 15 26.21 -26.32 24.51
CA GLY A 15 25.09 -26.27 23.57
C GLY A 15 24.46 -24.90 23.27
N ALA A 16 24.96 -23.79 23.83
CA ALA A 16 24.23 -22.52 23.82
C ALA A 16 24.81 -21.39 22.93
N PHE A 17 25.81 -21.67 22.10
CA PHE A 17 26.46 -20.59 21.30
C PHE A 17 26.34 -20.68 19.79
N ALA A 18 25.61 -21.64 19.23
CA ALA A 18 25.49 -21.82 17.77
C ALA A 18 24.18 -21.30 17.16
N LEU A 19 23.26 -20.68 17.90
CA LEU A 19 21.90 -20.29 17.41
C LEU A 19 21.69 -18.80 17.27
N VAL A 20 22.67 -17.93 17.46
CA VAL A 20 22.52 -16.47 17.36
C VAL A 20 23.01 -15.92 16.01
N ALA A 21 23.82 -16.64 15.24
CA ALA A 21 24.37 -16.15 13.97
C ALA A 21 23.46 -16.35 12.73
N ALA A 22 22.37 -17.12 12.82
CA ALA A 22 21.52 -17.42 11.66
C ALA A 22 20.34 -16.46 11.48
N ARG A 23 20.09 -15.53 12.40
CA ARG A 23 18.98 -14.54 12.30
C ARG A 23 19.37 -13.18 11.73
N ALA A 24 20.63 -12.89 11.55
CA ALA A 24 21.08 -11.60 10.98
C ALA A 24 21.04 -11.57 9.44
N GLY A 25 20.90 -12.72 8.77
CA GLY A 25 20.94 -12.79 7.30
C GLY A 25 19.57 -12.69 6.61
N THR A 26 18.46 -12.92 7.32
CA THR A 26 17.11 -12.96 6.72
C THR A 26 16.37 -11.63 6.79
N THR A 27 16.78 -10.68 7.62
CA THR A 27 16.18 -9.35 7.69
C THR A 27 16.71 -8.37 6.65
N ALA A 28 17.87 -8.62 6.06
CA ALA A 28 18.45 -7.74 5.03
C ALA A 28 17.83 -7.95 3.64
N LEU A 29 17.21 -9.10 3.35
CA LEU A 29 16.55 -9.38 2.06
C LEU A 29 15.09 -8.91 2.01
N ALA A 30 14.46 -8.65 3.16
CA ALA A 30 13.09 -8.16 3.21
C ALA A 30 12.96 -6.62 3.06
N GLN A 31 14.06 -5.90 3.04
CA GLN A 31 14.09 -4.42 2.93
C GLN A 31 14.63 -3.90 1.59
N SER A 32 14.86 -4.73 0.60
CA SER A 32 15.13 -4.25 -0.76
C SER A 32 13.84 -3.84 -1.49
N GLY A 33 12.94 -3.17 -0.79
CA GLY A 33 11.84 -2.45 -1.43
C GLY A 33 12.44 -1.41 -2.40
N LEU A 34 11.87 -1.33 -3.59
CA LEU A 34 12.29 -0.40 -4.62
C LEU A 34 12.30 1.04 -4.06
N ALA A 35 13.45 1.70 -4.12
CA ALA A 35 13.58 3.07 -3.66
C ALA A 35 12.87 4.02 -4.62
N VAL A 36 12.02 4.90 -4.08
CA VAL A 36 11.20 5.85 -4.84
C VAL A 36 11.78 7.25 -4.73
N GLY A 37 12.18 7.85 -5.86
CA GLY A 37 12.64 9.24 -5.93
C GLY A 37 11.52 10.21 -6.27
N ASN A 38 10.81 9.93 -7.33
CA ASN A 38 9.73 10.78 -7.83
C ASN A 38 8.43 9.98 -7.99
N ILE A 39 7.29 10.67 -7.92
CA ILE A 39 5.96 10.08 -8.13
C ILE A 39 5.28 10.83 -9.28
N ARG A 40 4.79 10.08 -10.26
CA ARG A 40 3.98 10.57 -11.38
C ARG A 40 2.65 9.85 -11.40
N VAL A 41 1.58 10.59 -11.59
CA VAL A 41 0.24 10.05 -11.75
C VAL A 41 -0.21 10.30 -13.19
N ASP A 42 -0.72 9.26 -13.83
CA ASP A 42 -1.31 9.29 -15.17
C ASP A 42 -2.78 8.87 -15.06
N VAL A 43 -3.67 9.80 -15.33
CA VAL A 43 -5.12 9.59 -15.29
C VAL A 43 -5.76 9.64 -16.68
N ALA A 44 -4.97 9.59 -17.77
CA ALA A 44 -5.51 9.69 -19.13
C ALA A 44 -6.55 8.58 -19.42
N PRO A 45 -6.35 7.29 -19.05
CA PRO A 45 -7.37 6.26 -19.24
C PRO A 45 -8.61 6.52 -18.37
N LEU A 46 -8.43 6.96 -17.12
CA LEU A 46 -9.55 7.30 -16.23
C LEU A 46 -10.36 8.47 -16.78
N ARG A 47 -9.70 9.51 -17.32
CA ARG A 47 -10.37 10.67 -17.92
C ARG A 47 -11.20 10.27 -19.13
N ALA A 48 -10.71 9.32 -19.94
CA ALA A 48 -11.45 8.80 -21.07
C ALA A 48 -12.69 7.98 -20.66
N SER A 49 -12.67 7.30 -19.51
CA SER A 49 -13.75 6.42 -19.05
C SER A 49 -14.73 7.07 -18.08
N ALA A 50 -14.25 7.84 -17.12
CA ALA A 50 -15.07 8.45 -16.06
C ALA A 50 -15.28 9.97 -16.26
N GLY A 51 -14.46 10.61 -17.11
CA GLY A 51 -14.52 12.04 -17.37
C GLY A 51 -14.05 12.90 -16.18
N ASP A 52 -14.20 14.20 -16.34
CA ASP A 52 -14.02 15.20 -15.30
C ASP A 52 -15.37 15.49 -14.59
N PRO A 53 -15.34 15.82 -13.29
CA PRO A 53 -14.17 16.21 -12.47
C PRO A 53 -13.44 15.02 -11.82
N THR A 54 -13.92 13.77 -11.97
CA THR A 54 -13.37 12.60 -11.25
C THR A 54 -11.87 12.39 -11.51
N ALA A 55 -11.46 12.42 -12.79
CA ALA A 55 -10.05 12.23 -13.14
C ALA A 55 -9.15 13.34 -12.55
N THR A 56 -9.63 14.58 -12.57
CA THR A 56 -8.92 15.72 -11.99
C THR A 56 -8.74 15.58 -10.48
N TRP A 57 -9.76 15.12 -9.76
CA TRP A 57 -9.64 14.87 -8.33
C TRP A 57 -8.60 13.78 -8.03
N VAL A 58 -8.61 12.67 -8.75
CA VAL A 58 -7.61 11.61 -8.58
C VAL A 58 -6.21 12.13 -8.87
N GLU A 59 -6.01 12.90 -9.94
CA GLU A 59 -4.71 13.47 -10.33
C GLU A 59 -4.13 14.39 -9.24
N GLN A 60 -4.99 15.21 -8.64
CA GLN A 60 -4.60 16.16 -7.61
C GLN A 60 -4.37 15.52 -6.24
N GLU A 61 -5.18 14.52 -5.90
CA GLU A 61 -5.16 13.95 -4.55
C GLU A 61 -4.22 12.77 -4.39
N LEU A 62 -4.00 11.93 -5.41
CA LEU A 62 -3.22 10.70 -5.28
C LEU A 62 -1.74 10.90 -4.92
N PRO A 63 -1.02 11.95 -5.38
CA PRO A 63 0.40 12.12 -5.06
C PRO A 63 0.69 12.22 -3.57
N ARG A 64 -0.16 12.87 -2.79
CA ARG A 64 0.05 13.08 -1.36
C ARG A 64 -0.01 11.78 -0.54
N PRO A 65 -1.09 10.99 -0.55
CA PRO A 65 -1.14 9.74 0.20
C PRO A 65 -0.10 8.71 -0.29
N LEU A 66 0.29 8.72 -1.57
CA LEU A 66 1.41 7.92 -2.06
C LEU A 66 2.72 8.35 -1.41
N ALA A 67 2.99 9.65 -1.34
CA ALA A 67 4.21 10.15 -0.70
C ALA A 67 4.25 9.82 0.78
N GLU A 68 3.13 9.89 1.47
CA GLU A 68 2.98 9.53 2.89
C GLU A 68 3.18 8.02 3.09
N ALA A 69 2.50 7.19 2.31
CA ALA A 69 2.58 5.73 2.42
C ALA A 69 3.97 5.16 2.06
N LEU A 70 4.70 5.84 1.18
CA LEU A 70 6.05 5.46 0.74
C LEU A 70 7.15 6.22 1.48
N SER A 71 6.86 6.97 2.53
CA SER A 71 7.83 7.84 3.22
C SER A 71 9.11 7.12 3.64
N GLY A 72 9.01 5.86 4.11
CA GLY A 72 10.16 5.03 4.49
C GLY A 72 10.99 4.48 3.32
N ARG A 73 10.53 4.64 2.08
CA ARG A 73 11.21 4.17 0.85
C ARG A 73 11.63 5.33 -0.06
N ARG A 74 11.36 6.56 0.31
CA ARG A 74 11.71 7.72 -0.49
C ARG A 74 13.18 8.08 -0.35
N THR A 75 13.84 8.29 -1.48
CA THR A 75 15.23 8.75 -1.55
C THR A 75 15.44 9.59 -2.82
N PRO A 76 16.26 10.66 -2.76
CA PRO A 76 16.53 11.48 -3.95
C PRO A 76 17.11 10.72 -5.14
N LYS A 77 17.78 9.59 -4.87
CA LYS A 77 18.37 8.72 -5.91
C LYS A 77 17.45 7.57 -6.34
N GLY A 78 16.23 7.50 -5.81
CA GLY A 78 15.25 6.46 -6.14
C GLY A 78 14.70 6.62 -7.56
N GLY A 79 14.10 5.53 -8.07
CA GLY A 79 13.43 5.52 -9.37
C GLY A 79 12.15 6.36 -9.37
N THR A 80 11.63 6.68 -10.56
CA THR A 80 10.32 7.29 -10.71
C THR A 80 9.25 6.22 -10.62
N LEU A 81 8.35 6.36 -9.65
CA LEU A 81 7.11 5.60 -9.58
C LEU A 81 6.07 6.27 -10.47
N VAL A 82 5.62 5.57 -11.48
CA VAL A 82 4.50 5.99 -12.35
C VAL A 82 3.26 5.20 -11.95
N VAL A 83 2.21 5.88 -11.54
CA VAL A 83 0.92 5.27 -11.24
C VAL A 83 -0.08 5.68 -12.31
N ARG A 84 -0.43 4.75 -13.17
CA ARG A 84 -1.51 4.92 -14.15
C ARG A 84 -2.80 4.42 -13.53
N VAL A 85 -3.81 5.28 -13.47
CA VAL A 85 -5.15 4.92 -12.98
C VAL A 85 -6.05 4.64 -14.17
N ASP A 86 -6.53 3.40 -14.26
CA ASP A 86 -7.28 2.92 -15.41
C ASP A 86 -8.79 3.09 -15.21
N SER A 87 -9.30 2.87 -14.00
CA SER A 87 -10.73 2.97 -13.73
C SER A 87 -11.04 3.34 -12.28
N LEU A 88 -12.16 4.03 -12.10
CA LEU A 88 -12.79 4.26 -10.82
C LEU A 88 -14.31 4.06 -10.99
N ALA A 89 -14.88 3.13 -10.24
CA ALA A 89 -16.30 2.86 -10.19
C ALA A 89 -16.85 3.19 -8.80
N LEU A 90 -17.70 4.21 -8.72
CA LEU A 90 -18.44 4.54 -7.52
C LEU A 90 -19.69 3.67 -7.49
N GLY A 91 -19.72 2.69 -6.59
CA GLY A 91 -20.82 1.75 -6.46
C GLY A 91 -22.13 2.43 -6.00
N PRO A 92 -23.28 1.78 -6.25
CA PRO A 92 -24.56 2.29 -5.79
C PRO A 92 -24.61 2.36 -4.27
N ASN A 93 -25.17 3.45 -3.76
CA ASN A 93 -25.42 3.58 -2.33
C ASN A 93 -26.70 2.76 -1.98
N LYS A 94 -26.50 1.65 -1.26
CA LYS A 94 -27.60 0.85 -0.71
C LYS A 94 -27.54 0.93 0.81
N ASP A 95 -28.63 1.36 1.42
CA ASP A 95 -28.77 1.45 2.89
C ASP A 95 -27.63 2.25 3.57
N GLY A 96 -27.22 3.37 2.96
CA GLY A 96 -26.13 4.19 3.46
C GLY A 96 -24.73 3.61 3.25
N ARG A 97 -24.59 2.53 2.48
CA ARG A 97 -23.31 1.86 2.19
C ARG A 97 -23.02 1.86 0.70
N ALA A 98 -21.81 2.21 0.33
CA ALA A 98 -21.33 2.09 -1.03
C ALA A 98 -19.96 1.42 -1.04
N TRP A 99 -19.70 0.62 -2.07
CA TRP A 99 -18.42 0.01 -2.35
C TRP A 99 -17.85 0.64 -3.60
N ASP A 100 -16.71 1.28 -3.46
CA ASP A 100 -16.03 1.95 -4.56
C ASP A 100 -14.79 1.16 -4.94
N ASN A 101 -14.55 1.02 -6.23
CA ASN A 101 -13.42 0.28 -6.74
C ASN A 101 -12.54 1.20 -7.60
N ILE A 102 -11.25 1.19 -7.34
CA ILE A 102 -10.26 1.88 -8.14
C ILE A 102 -9.20 0.89 -8.59
N SER A 103 -8.76 0.98 -9.83
CA SER A 103 -7.71 0.12 -10.36
C SER A 103 -6.75 0.87 -11.26
N GLY A 104 -5.53 0.34 -11.35
CA GLY A 104 -4.48 0.91 -12.16
C GLY A 104 -3.24 0.04 -12.16
N VAL A 105 -2.15 0.61 -12.64
CA VAL A 105 -0.84 -0.05 -12.72
C VAL A 105 0.22 0.86 -12.10
N ALA A 106 0.95 0.34 -11.15
CA ALA A 106 2.12 0.99 -10.56
C ALA A 106 3.38 0.46 -11.25
N THR A 107 4.22 1.35 -11.79
CA THR A 107 5.44 1.00 -12.51
C THR A 107 6.63 1.71 -11.88
N ILE A 108 7.67 0.96 -11.51
CA ILE A 108 8.95 1.48 -11.02
C ILE A 108 10.09 0.61 -11.51
N GLY A 109 11.19 1.22 -12.00
CA GLY A 109 12.34 0.48 -12.49
C GLY A 109 12.01 -0.48 -13.66
N GLY A 110 10.99 -0.17 -14.47
CA GLY A 110 10.51 -1.04 -15.55
C GLY A 110 9.61 -2.20 -15.11
N ILE A 111 9.38 -2.38 -13.82
CA ILE A 111 8.50 -3.42 -13.29
C ILE A 111 7.10 -2.83 -13.12
N ALA A 112 6.12 -3.38 -13.85
CA ALA A 112 4.73 -2.98 -13.78
C ALA A 112 3.93 -3.96 -12.90
N ARG A 113 3.16 -3.44 -11.96
CA ARG A 113 2.28 -4.21 -11.07
C ARG A 113 0.85 -3.69 -11.16
N PRO A 114 -0.12 -4.52 -11.53
CA PRO A 114 -1.52 -4.14 -11.44
C PRO A 114 -1.92 -4.03 -9.97
N VAL A 115 -2.64 -2.96 -9.65
CA VAL A 115 -3.14 -2.71 -8.31
C VAL A 115 -4.64 -2.42 -8.37
N ARG A 116 -5.38 -3.01 -7.44
CA ARG A 116 -6.80 -2.74 -7.26
C ARG A 116 -7.07 -2.48 -5.79
N ALA A 117 -7.86 -1.47 -5.52
CA ALA A 117 -8.33 -1.16 -4.18
C ALA A 117 -9.85 -1.05 -4.16
N THR A 118 -10.43 -1.43 -3.02
CA THR A 118 -11.85 -1.25 -2.73
C THR A 118 -11.95 -0.39 -1.48
N SER A 119 -12.75 0.66 -1.53
CA SER A 119 -13.09 1.47 -0.37
C SER A 119 -14.56 1.32 -0.02
N ARG A 120 -14.87 1.48 1.27
CA ARG A 120 -16.24 1.50 1.76
C ARG A 120 -16.56 2.92 2.21
N TYR A 121 -17.65 3.44 1.71
CA TYR A 121 -18.16 4.74 2.10
C TYR A 121 -19.51 4.61 2.82
N TRP A 122 -19.71 5.42 3.85
CA TRP A 122 -20.94 5.51 4.61
C TRP A 122 -21.54 6.89 4.36
N ALA A 123 -22.67 6.94 3.67
CA ALA A 123 -23.38 8.20 3.46
C ALA A 123 -24.46 8.38 4.54
N SER A 124 -24.44 9.53 5.18
CA SER A 124 -25.40 9.86 6.26
C SER A 124 -26.67 10.53 5.79
N ALA A 125 -26.75 11.06 4.56
CA ALA A 125 -27.94 11.69 4.01
C ALA A 125 -27.92 11.73 2.49
N ILE A 126 -29.10 11.66 1.87
CA ILE A 126 -29.30 11.80 0.43
C ILE A 126 -29.86 13.19 0.16
N ASP A 127 -28.98 14.19 0.15
CA ASP A 127 -29.32 15.51 -0.36
C ASP A 127 -28.67 15.66 -1.75
N PRO A 128 -29.44 15.96 -2.82
CA PRO A 128 -28.89 16.18 -4.15
C PRO A 128 -27.83 17.29 -4.20
N ALA A 129 -27.94 18.31 -3.35
CA ALA A 129 -26.94 19.37 -3.23
C ALA A 129 -25.61 18.86 -2.63
N MET A 130 -25.64 17.74 -1.90
CA MET A 130 -24.47 17.09 -1.30
C MET A 130 -23.85 16.00 -2.19
N THR A 131 -24.46 15.68 -3.34
CA THR A 131 -24.01 14.58 -4.19
C THR A 131 -22.59 14.81 -4.71
N ALA A 132 -22.25 15.99 -5.15
CA ALA A 132 -20.91 16.31 -5.65
C ALA A 132 -19.86 16.21 -4.53
N GLN A 133 -20.16 16.75 -3.34
CA GLN A 133 -19.28 16.66 -2.18
C GLN A 133 -19.12 15.22 -1.69
N SER A 134 -20.20 14.46 -1.69
CA SER A 134 -20.20 13.04 -1.35
C SER A 134 -19.35 12.23 -2.35
N ASN A 135 -19.48 12.48 -3.64
CA ASN A 135 -18.68 11.82 -4.67
C ASN A 135 -17.19 12.18 -4.52
N HIS A 136 -16.86 13.43 -4.24
CA HIS A 136 -15.47 13.84 -3.98
C HIS A 136 -14.89 13.10 -2.75
N ALA A 137 -15.61 13.03 -1.64
CA ALA A 137 -15.19 12.28 -0.45
C ALA A 137 -14.99 10.79 -0.74
N ARG A 138 -15.82 10.18 -1.61
CA ARG A 138 -15.68 8.80 -2.05
C ARG A 138 -14.43 8.60 -2.91
N VAL A 139 -14.14 9.53 -3.82
CA VAL A 139 -12.91 9.53 -4.61
C VAL A 139 -11.70 9.62 -3.71
N SER A 140 -11.69 10.53 -2.73
CA SER A 140 -10.60 10.66 -1.75
C SER A 140 -10.36 9.36 -0.97
N ALA A 141 -11.41 8.68 -0.52
CA ALA A 141 -11.30 7.39 0.17
C ALA A 141 -10.73 6.30 -0.74
N ALA A 142 -11.16 6.22 -2.00
CA ALA A 142 -10.63 5.27 -2.97
C ALA A 142 -9.16 5.52 -3.29
N VAL A 143 -8.76 6.79 -3.42
CA VAL A 143 -7.37 7.22 -3.65
C VAL A 143 -6.47 6.82 -2.47
N GLN A 144 -6.91 7.03 -1.23
CA GLN A 144 -6.16 6.60 -0.05
C GLN A 144 -5.99 5.08 0.00
N ALA A 145 -7.05 4.33 -0.30
CA ALA A 145 -6.98 2.87 -0.38
C ALA A 145 -6.00 2.41 -1.47
N LEU A 146 -6.01 3.03 -2.66
CA LEU A 146 -5.08 2.71 -3.73
C LEU A 146 -3.63 2.98 -3.32
N ALA A 147 -3.36 4.13 -2.70
CA ALA A 147 -2.02 4.49 -2.22
C ALA A 147 -1.48 3.48 -1.19
N PHE A 148 -2.33 3.04 -0.26
CA PHE A 148 -1.99 2.01 0.72
C PHE A 148 -1.59 0.69 0.06
N TRP A 149 -2.39 0.21 -0.90
CA TRP A 149 -2.11 -1.05 -1.58
C TRP A 149 -0.87 -0.97 -2.47
N ILE A 150 -0.65 0.14 -3.18
CA ILE A 150 0.59 0.38 -3.94
C ILE A 150 1.81 0.30 -3.01
N ALA A 151 1.78 0.97 -1.88
CA ALA A 151 2.91 0.95 -0.95
C ALA A 151 3.18 -0.44 -0.34
N ARG A 152 2.14 -1.25 -0.18
CA ARG A 152 2.27 -2.62 0.32
C ARG A 152 2.84 -3.58 -0.72
N ASP A 153 2.46 -3.42 -1.99
CA ASP A 153 2.76 -4.39 -3.05
C ASP A 153 4.07 -4.06 -3.81
N LEU A 154 4.67 -2.88 -3.57
CA LEU A 154 6.00 -2.48 -4.04
C LEU A 154 7.11 -2.99 -3.11
#